data_211ffbe43df0a503c6a917e24475290d
#
_entry.id   211ffbe43df0a503c6a917e24475290d
#
_cell.length_a   1.000
_cell.length_b   1.000
_cell.length_c   1.000
_cell.angle_alpha   90.00
_cell.angle_beta   90.00
_cell.angle_gamma   90.00
#
_symmetry.space_group_name_H-M   'P 1'
#
loop_
_entity.id
_entity.type
_entity.pdbx_description
1 polymer ?
#
loop_
_entity_poly.entity_id
_entity_poly.type
_entity_poly.pdbx_seq_one_letter_code
_entity_poly.pdbx_strand_id
1 'polypeptide(L)'
;MCIRDRYNASPVLFSNNKTIENINPSLTEDKTNAVVVKDKDWQSKDLNHNLEAIGIESFVKNLPGYTAQNLTLNFMISFLFIISATVIGIFLYVITLQKTNLFGVLKAQGFSNGYLAKVVLSQTFIIALIGTVIGLVLTIITGAFLPSAVPIKFSATTLLIYGVVLIAVSLIGSLFSILTIRKVDPLKAIG
;
A
#
# COMPACT_ATOMS: atom_id res chain seq x y z
N MET A 1 -3.56 40.04 5.34
CA MET A 1 -4.71 39.30 4.80
C MET A 1 -4.87 38.01 5.60
N CYS A 2 -5.97 37.89 6.35
CA CYS A 2 -6.21 36.67 7.14
C CYS A 2 -6.93 35.65 6.25
N ILE A 3 -6.33 34.50 6.02
CA ILE A 3 -6.95 33.40 5.28
C ILE A 3 -7.52 32.45 6.33
N ARG A 4 -8.84 32.23 6.28
CA ARG A 4 -9.52 31.24 7.10
C ARG A 4 -9.45 29.90 6.39
N ASP A 5 -8.71 28.99 6.96
CA ASP A 5 -8.53 27.64 6.42
C ASP A 5 -8.65 26.59 7.54
N ARG A 6 -8.56 25.33 7.20
CA ARG A 6 -8.58 24.23 8.15
C ARG A 6 -7.23 23.53 8.15
N TYR A 7 -6.67 23.35 9.33
CA TYR A 7 -5.50 22.52 9.53
C TYR A 7 -5.88 21.36 10.45
N ASN A 8 -5.70 20.14 9.97
CA ASN A 8 -6.06 18.93 10.70
C ASN A 8 -7.48 18.96 11.29
N ALA A 9 -8.48 19.28 10.44
CA ALA A 9 -9.89 19.43 10.77
C ALA A 9 -10.26 20.58 11.74
N SER A 10 -9.29 21.31 12.26
CA SER A 10 -9.51 22.50 13.11
C SER A 10 -9.53 23.78 12.27
N PRO A 11 -10.41 24.73 12.59
CA PRO A 11 -10.38 26.04 11.94
C PRO A 11 -9.12 26.79 12.36
N VAL A 12 -8.34 27.25 11.38
CA VAL A 12 -7.08 27.99 11.59
C VAL A 12 -7.16 29.31 10.86
N LEU A 13 -6.62 30.35 11.48
CA LEU A 13 -6.44 31.66 10.87
C LEU A 13 -4.96 31.86 10.56
N PHE A 14 -4.65 31.96 9.28
CA PHE A 14 -3.30 32.37 8.85
C PHE A 14 -3.23 33.88 8.81
N SER A 15 -2.26 34.43 9.48
CA SER A 15 -2.06 35.88 9.59
C SER A 15 -0.58 36.24 9.44
N ASN A 16 -0.31 37.49 9.09
CA ASN A 16 1.05 38.03 9.08
C ASN A 16 1.52 38.26 10.54
N ASN A 17 2.83 38.12 10.80
CA ASN A 17 3.43 38.34 12.12
C ASN A 17 3.02 39.69 12.75
N LYS A 18 3.02 40.78 11.97
CA LYS A 18 2.56 42.10 12.43
C LYS A 18 1.11 42.13 12.94
N THR A 19 0.24 41.30 12.35
CA THR A 19 -1.16 41.20 12.77
C THR A 19 -1.28 40.44 14.08
N ILE A 20 -0.45 39.39 14.25
CA ILE A 20 -0.40 38.58 15.47
C ILE A 20 0.16 39.44 16.64
N GLU A 21 1.20 40.22 16.40
CA GLU A 21 1.76 41.20 17.37
C GLU A 21 0.71 42.19 17.87
N ASN A 22 -0.12 42.70 16.97
CA ASN A 22 -1.19 43.62 17.32
C ASN A 22 -2.32 42.97 18.14
N ILE A 23 -2.54 41.64 17.99
CA ILE A 23 -3.57 40.93 18.74
C ILE A 23 -3.07 40.48 20.11
N ASN A 24 -1.84 39.98 20.18
CA ASN A 24 -1.23 39.56 21.42
C ASN A 24 0.30 39.79 21.39
N PRO A 25 0.77 40.95 21.89
CA PRO A 25 2.20 41.30 21.89
C PRO A 25 3.08 40.30 22.64
N SER A 26 2.53 39.57 23.61
CA SER A 26 3.29 38.61 24.42
C SER A 26 3.64 37.29 23.67
N LEU A 27 2.99 37.02 22.53
CA LEU A 27 3.26 35.82 21.74
C LEU A 27 4.40 35.99 20.74
N THR A 28 4.82 37.21 20.44
CA THR A 28 5.68 37.53 19.30
C THR A 28 6.88 38.41 19.60
N GLU A 29 7.27 38.61 20.87
CA GLU A 29 8.48 39.39 21.22
C GLU A 29 9.71 38.92 20.40
N ASP A 30 9.82 39.37 19.14
CA ASP A 30 10.91 39.07 18.18
C ASP A 30 11.35 37.58 18.11
N LYS A 31 10.47 36.66 18.45
CA LYS A 31 10.76 35.22 18.50
C LYS A 31 10.05 34.48 17.39
N THR A 32 10.83 33.79 16.57
CA THR A 32 10.33 32.87 15.55
C THR A 32 10.47 31.46 16.07
N ASN A 33 9.37 30.68 16.13
CA ASN A 33 9.36 29.33 16.67
C ASN A 33 10.01 28.32 15.71
N ALA A 34 9.91 28.55 14.39
CA ALA A 34 10.52 27.70 13.39
C ALA A 34 10.73 28.45 12.07
N VAL A 35 11.79 28.12 11.36
CA VAL A 35 12.09 28.61 10.00
C VAL A 35 12.10 27.42 9.06
N VAL A 36 11.32 27.49 7.98
CA VAL A 36 11.29 26.45 6.94
C VAL A 36 12.20 26.88 5.79
N VAL A 37 13.27 26.11 5.57
CA VAL A 37 14.21 26.33 4.47
C VAL A 37 13.87 25.38 3.32
N LYS A 38 13.63 25.93 2.12
CA LYS A 38 13.42 25.17 0.87
C LYS A 38 14.66 25.26 -0.01
N ASP A 39 15.76 24.72 0.47
CA ASP A 39 16.99 24.68 -0.31
C ASP A 39 17.49 23.24 -0.39
N LYS A 40 17.93 22.81 -1.57
CA LYS A 40 18.50 21.47 -1.78
C LYS A 40 19.95 21.37 -1.32
N ASP A 41 20.66 22.50 -1.33
CA ASP A 41 22.09 22.56 -1.04
C ASP A 41 22.37 23.07 0.40
N TRP A 42 21.29 23.24 1.20
CA TRP A 42 21.42 23.73 2.56
C TRP A 42 22.13 22.68 3.45
N GLN A 43 23.23 23.11 4.08
CA GLN A 43 23.99 22.29 5.02
C GLN A 43 23.81 22.81 6.46
N SER A 44 23.62 21.90 7.41
CA SER A 44 23.42 22.26 8.83
C SER A 44 24.65 22.87 9.52
N LYS A 45 25.78 23.05 8.79
CA LYS A 45 27.05 23.55 9.35
C LYS A 45 27.01 24.99 9.81
N ASP A 46 26.07 25.81 9.32
CA ASP A 46 26.01 27.25 9.59
C ASP A 46 25.00 27.62 10.68
N LEU A 47 24.52 26.65 11.43
CA LEU A 47 23.56 26.92 12.50
C LEU A 47 24.26 27.33 13.79
N ASN A 48 23.72 28.37 14.42
CA ASN A 48 24.08 28.75 15.76
C ASN A 48 23.74 27.62 16.76
N HIS A 49 24.51 27.43 17.82
CA HIS A 49 24.38 26.35 18.80
C HIS A 49 22.99 26.18 19.43
N ASN A 50 22.10 27.17 19.28
CA ASN A 50 20.75 27.16 19.82
C ASN A 50 19.66 26.74 18.79
N LEU A 51 20.06 26.39 17.57
CA LEU A 51 19.14 25.98 16.50
C LEU A 51 19.36 24.54 16.09
N GLU A 52 18.30 23.76 16.06
CA GLU A 52 18.29 22.37 15.59
C GLU A 52 17.70 22.29 14.18
N ALA A 53 18.46 21.68 13.26
CA ALA A 53 17.96 21.39 11.94
C ALA A 53 17.26 20.04 11.93
N ILE A 54 15.98 20.02 11.70
CA ILE A 54 15.19 18.81 11.62
C ILE A 54 14.75 18.58 10.16
N GLY A 55 15.16 17.47 9.58
CA GLY A 55 14.66 17.07 8.26
C GLY A 55 13.15 16.85 8.28
N ILE A 56 12.50 17.15 7.16
CA ILE A 56 11.02 17.08 7.04
C ILE A 56 10.46 15.70 7.41
N GLU A 57 11.19 14.63 7.06
CA GLU A 57 10.76 13.26 7.42
C GLU A 57 10.82 12.99 8.93
N SER A 58 11.87 13.47 9.60
CA SER A 58 12.00 13.35 11.05
C SER A 58 10.98 14.20 11.77
N PHE A 59 10.72 15.41 11.27
CA PHE A 59 9.68 16.28 11.81
C PHE A 59 8.30 15.63 11.72
N VAL A 60 7.93 15.08 10.56
CA VAL A 60 6.65 14.40 10.35
C VAL A 60 6.52 13.16 11.24
N LYS A 61 7.59 12.36 11.40
CA LYS A 61 7.59 11.18 12.28
C LYS A 61 7.38 11.53 13.75
N ASN A 62 7.82 12.70 14.17
CA ASN A 62 7.69 13.19 15.56
C ASN A 62 6.36 13.89 15.82
N LEU A 63 5.51 14.09 14.80
CA LEU A 63 4.18 14.65 15.02
C LEU A 63 3.33 13.70 15.92
N PRO A 64 2.67 14.26 16.94
CA PRO A 64 1.80 13.46 17.82
C PRO A 64 0.74 12.71 17.01
N GLY A 65 0.66 11.40 17.23
CA GLY A 65 -0.31 10.53 16.57
C GLY A 65 0.09 10.03 15.17
N TYR A 66 1.09 10.62 14.49
CA TYR A 66 1.49 10.20 13.14
C TYR A 66 1.96 8.73 13.10
N THR A 67 2.81 8.35 14.04
CA THR A 67 3.34 6.98 14.12
C THR A 67 2.22 5.97 14.40
N ALA A 68 1.32 6.28 15.32
CA ALA A 68 0.17 5.43 15.63
C ALA A 68 -0.78 5.27 14.43
N GLN A 69 -1.07 6.36 13.72
CA GLN A 69 -1.92 6.34 12.54
C GLN A 69 -1.28 5.53 11.40
N ASN A 70 0.01 5.72 11.12
CA ASN A 70 0.72 4.94 10.10
C ASN A 70 0.77 3.45 10.43
N LEU A 71 1.00 3.12 11.70
CA LEU A 71 1.01 1.73 12.16
C LEU A 71 -0.36 1.07 11.95
N THR A 72 -1.44 1.76 12.29
CA THR A 72 -2.81 1.29 12.08
C THR A 72 -3.12 1.09 10.59
N LEU A 73 -2.76 2.04 9.73
CA LEU A 73 -2.97 1.93 8.29
C LEU A 73 -2.16 0.78 7.67
N ASN A 74 -0.88 0.64 8.05
CA ASN A 74 -0.04 -0.45 7.58
C ASN A 74 -0.57 -1.82 8.04
N PHE A 75 -1.06 -1.91 9.26
CA PHE A 75 -1.70 -3.11 9.77
C PHE A 75 -2.94 -3.47 8.95
N MET A 76 -3.80 -2.49 8.68
CA MET A 76 -4.99 -2.67 7.85
C MET A 76 -4.64 -3.15 6.43
N ILE A 77 -3.63 -2.54 5.79
CA ILE A 77 -3.14 -2.96 4.47
C ILE A 77 -2.63 -4.41 4.51
N SER A 78 -1.86 -4.76 5.54
CA SER A 78 -1.34 -6.13 5.71
C SER A 78 -2.46 -7.16 5.84
N PHE A 79 -3.51 -6.83 6.60
CA PHE A 79 -4.69 -7.68 6.71
C PHE A 79 -5.42 -7.85 5.37
N LEU A 80 -5.55 -6.79 4.58
CA LEU A 80 -6.13 -6.87 3.24
C LEU A 80 -5.34 -7.82 2.33
N PHE A 81 -4.00 -7.81 2.41
CA PHE A 81 -3.18 -8.77 1.67
C PHE A 81 -3.40 -10.21 2.13
N ILE A 82 -3.50 -10.45 3.44
CA ILE A 82 -3.78 -11.79 3.99
C ILE A 82 -5.16 -12.28 3.55
N ILE A 83 -6.18 -11.44 3.60
CA ILE A 83 -7.53 -11.76 3.14
C ILE A 83 -7.50 -12.09 1.64
N SER A 84 -6.83 -11.27 0.83
CA SER A 84 -6.70 -11.50 -0.61
C SER A 84 -6.02 -12.84 -0.90
N ALA A 85 -4.92 -13.17 -0.20
CA ALA A 85 -4.25 -14.46 -0.35
C ALA A 85 -5.19 -15.64 -0.01
N THR A 86 -5.94 -15.51 1.07
CA THR A 86 -6.86 -16.55 1.55
C THR A 86 -7.99 -16.77 0.54
N VAL A 87 -8.61 -15.70 0.06
CA VAL A 87 -9.69 -15.78 -0.94
C VAL A 87 -9.20 -16.42 -2.23
N ILE A 88 -8.06 -15.99 -2.76
CA ILE A 88 -7.47 -16.54 -3.97
C ILE A 88 -7.10 -18.02 -3.74
N GLY A 89 -6.52 -18.35 -2.60
CA GLY A 89 -6.16 -19.72 -2.25
C GLY A 89 -7.37 -20.66 -2.22
N ILE A 90 -8.47 -20.24 -1.56
CA ILE A 90 -9.72 -21.02 -1.50
C ILE A 90 -10.34 -21.15 -2.89
N PHE A 91 -10.40 -20.08 -3.67
CA PHE A 91 -10.97 -20.10 -5.01
C PHE A 91 -10.22 -21.07 -5.94
N LEU A 92 -8.89 -20.99 -5.96
CA LEU A 92 -8.05 -21.91 -6.74
C LEU A 92 -8.15 -23.34 -6.25
N TYR A 93 -8.25 -23.55 -4.94
CA TYR A 93 -8.48 -24.87 -4.36
C TYR A 93 -9.77 -25.49 -4.88
N VAL A 94 -10.88 -24.76 -4.85
CA VAL A 94 -12.18 -25.22 -5.34
C VAL A 94 -12.13 -25.53 -6.84
N ILE A 95 -11.53 -24.66 -7.67
CA ILE A 95 -11.37 -24.92 -9.12
C ILE A 95 -10.52 -26.18 -9.35
N THR A 96 -9.46 -26.35 -8.57
CA THR A 96 -8.59 -27.55 -8.68
C THR A 96 -9.35 -28.82 -8.33
N LEU A 97 -10.20 -28.79 -7.30
CA LEU A 97 -11.06 -29.91 -6.95
C LEU A 97 -12.03 -30.25 -8.08
N GLN A 98 -12.66 -29.25 -8.70
CA GLN A 98 -13.57 -29.48 -9.84
C GLN A 98 -12.86 -30.11 -11.06
N LYS A 99 -11.56 -29.84 -11.23
CA LYS A 99 -10.73 -30.38 -12.32
C LYS A 99 -9.97 -31.65 -11.94
N THR A 100 -10.29 -32.26 -10.80
CA THR A 100 -9.56 -33.46 -10.31
C THR A 100 -9.54 -34.60 -11.34
N ASN A 101 -10.68 -34.88 -11.97
CA ASN A 101 -10.78 -35.92 -13.00
C ASN A 101 -9.86 -35.64 -14.21
N LEU A 102 -9.83 -34.36 -14.66
CA LEU A 102 -8.95 -33.93 -15.74
C LEU A 102 -7.47 -34.13 -15.37
N PHE A 103 -7.09 -33.75 -14.16
CA PHE A 103 -5.73 -33.92 -13.66
C PHE A 103 -5.37 -35.43 -13.50
N GLY A 104 -6.34 -36.25 -13.12
CA GLY A 104 -6.17 -37.72 -13.07
C GLY A 104 -5.85 -38.31 -14.44
N VAL A 105 -6.61 -37.95 -15.46
CA VAL A 105 -6.38 -38.38 -16.85
C VAL A 105 -5.01 -37.90 -17.35
N LEU A 106 -4.63 -36.65 -17.12
CA LEU A 106 -3.33 -36.14 -17.50
C LEU A 106 -2.17 -36.89 -16.81
N LYS A 107 -2.33 -37.23 -15.54
CA LYS A 107 -1.34 -38.08 -14.83
C LYS A 107 -1.25 -39.46 -15.42
N ALA A 108 -2.37 -40.07 -15.79
CA ALA A 108 -2.39 -41.38 -16.46
C ALA A 108 -1.69 -41.36 -17.85
N GLN A 109 -1.71 -40.19 -18.52
CA GLN A 109 -0.96 -39.95 -19.76
C GLN A 109 0.53 -39.67 -19.52
N GLY A 110 1.00 -39.69 -18.26
CA GLY A 110 2.41 -39.53 -17.91
C GLY A 110 2.85 -38.09 -17.57
N PHE A 111 1.93 -37.12 -17.48
CA PHE A 111 2.29 -35.76 -17.04
C PHE A 111 2.69 -35.73 -15.57
N SER A 112 3.85 -35.11 -15.30
CA SER A 112 4.38 -35.03 -13.95
C SER A 112 3.58 -34.03 -13.06
N ASN A 113 3.57 -34.29 -11.75
CA ASN A 113 2.98 -33.33 -10.78
C ASN A 113 3.58 -31.94 -10.88
N GLY A 114 4.87 -31.82 -11.24
CA GLY A 114 5.54 -30.56 -11.44
C GLY A 114 5.02 -29.77 -12.64
N TYR A 115 4.67 -30.47 -13.71
CA TYR A 115 4.06 -29.86 -14.90
C TYR A 115 2.67 -29.31 -14.57
N LEU A 116 1.83 -30.09 -13.91
CA LEU A 116 0.49 -29.64 -13.50
C LEU A 116 0.55 -28.47 -12.53
N ALA A 117 1.50 -28.49 -11.60
CA ALA A 117 1.73 -27.35 -10.70
C ALA A 117 2.13 -26.07 -11.46
N LYS A 118 3.02 -26.17 -12.46
CA LYS A 118 3.38 -25.04 -13.33
C LYS A 118 2.18 -24.46 -14.08
N VAL A 119 1.29 -25.32 -14.59
CA VAL A 119 0.07 -24.87 -15.28
C VAL A 119 -0.81 -24.04 -14.34
N VAL A 120 -1.03 -24.53 -13.11
CA VAL A 120 -1.84 -23.78 -12.11
C VAL A 120 -1.16 -22.45 -11.72
N LEU A 121 0.16 -22.47 -11.51
CA LEU A 121 0.90 -21.23 -11.20
C LEU A 121 0.83 -20.22 -12.35
N SER A 122 1.00 -20.66 -13.60
CA SER A 122 0.89 -19.79 -14.77
C SER A 122 -0.50 -19.20 -14.90
N GLN A 123 -1.54 -20.00 -14.69
CA GLN A 123 -2.92 -19.53 -14.69
C GLN A 123 -3.14 -18.48 -13.59
N THR A 124 -2.67 -18.75 -12.38
CA THR A 124 -2.76 -17.80 -11.25
C THR A 124 -2.03 -16.51 -11.55
N PHE A 125 -0.83 -16.59 -12.11
CA PHE A 125 -0.04 -15.41 -12.46
C PHE A 125 -0.76 -14.53 -13.49
N ILE A 126 -1.33 -15.11 -14.53
CA ILE A 126 -2.06 -14.36 -15.57
C ILE A 126 -3.27 -13.67 -14.96
N ILE A 127 -4.07 -14.40 -14.16
CA ILE A 127 -5.27 -13.82 -13.51
C ILE A 127 -4.87 -12.71 -12.53
N ALA A 128 -3.84 -12.94 -11.71
CA ALA A 128 -3.36 -11.94 -10.76
C ALA A 128 -2.81 -10.68 -11.48
N LEU A 129 -2.10 -10.87 -12.61
CA LEU A 129 -1.58 -9.77 -13.41
C LEU A 129 -2.72 -8.92 -13.99
N ILE A 130 -3.70 -9.56 -14.63
CA ILE A 130 -4.85 -8.87 -15.22
C ILE A 130 -5.64 -8.15 -14.12
N GLY A 131 -5.94 -8.82 -13.01
CA GLY A 131 -6.66 -8.23 -11.89
C GLY A 131 -5.92 -7.05 -11.27
N THR A 132 -4.60 -7.17 -11.11
CA THR A 132 -3.77 -6.06 -10.60
C THR A 132 -3.77 -4.87 -11.55
N VAL A 133 -3.64 -5.09 -12.86
CA VAL A 133 -3.68 -4.01 -13.86
C VAL A 133 -5.03 -3.30 -13.82
N ILE A 134 -6.13 -4.04 -13.81
CA ILE A 134 -7.48 -3.46 -13.69
C ILE A 134 -7.61 -2.68 -12.38
N GLY A 135 -7.16 -3.22 -11.26
CA GLY A 135 -7.17 -2.55 -9.96
C GLY A 135 -6.37 -1.25 -9.95
N LEU A 136 -5.18 -1.24 -10.56
CA LEU A 136 -4.36 -0.02 -10.71
C LEU A 136 -5.05 1.04 -11.55
N VAL A 137 -5.65 0.65 -12.68
CA VAL A 137 -6.41 1.57 -13.55
C VAL A 137 -7.58 2.18 -12.79
N LEU A 138 -8.37 1.37 -12.08
CA LEU A 138 -9.48 1.86 -11.25
C LEU A 138 -8.99 2.79 -10.14
N THR A 139 -7.86 2.50 -9.52
CA THR A 139 -7.25 3.36 -8.49
C THR A 139 -6.88 4.72 -9.05
N ILE A 140 -6.26 4.77 -10.23
CA ILE A 140 -5.89 6.04 -10.91
C ILE A 140 -7.15 6.82 -11.29
N ILE A 141 -8.15 6.15 -11.85
CA ILE A 141 -9.44 6.79 -12.20
C ILE A 141 -10.08 7.38 -10.96
N THR A 142 -10.20 6.60 -9.89
CA THR A 142 -10.78 7.08 -8.62
C THR A 142 -10.01 8.28 -8.10
N GLY A 143 -8.66 8.25 -8.17
CA GLY A 143 -7.81 9.36 -7.77
C GLY A 143 -8.07 10.65 -8.56
N ALA A 144 -8.37 10.53 -9.86
CA ALA A 144 -8.67 11.68 -10.72
C ALA A 144 -10.04 12.34 -10.39
N PHE A 145 -11.00 11.55 -9.87
CA PHE A 145 -12.31 12.06 -9.47
C PHE A 145 -12.36 12.56 -8.01
N LEU A 146 -11.30 12.37 -7.24
CA LEU A 146 -11.28 12.82 -5.85
C LEU A 146 -11.22 14.35 -5.77
N PRO A 147 -12.06 14.98 -4.91
CA PRO A 147 -11.99 16.42 -4.66
C PRO A 147 -10.62 16.81 -4.08
N SER A 148 -10.12 17.99 -4.46
CA SER A 148 -8.84 18.55 -3.97
C SER A 148 -8.79 18.74 -2.44
N ALA A 149 -9.93 18.65 -1.76
CA ALA A 149 -10.02 18.66 -0.31
C ALA A 149 -9.42 17.42 0.38
N VAL A 150 -9.22 16.33 -0.38
CA VAL A 150 -8.66 15.07 0.17
C VAL A 150 -7.16 15.04 -0.14
N PRO A 151 -6.26 15.18 0.85
CA PRO A 151 -4.81 15.26 0.62
C PRO A 151 -4.21 13.86 0.37
N ILE A 152 -4.56 13.22 -0.74
CA ILE A 152 -3.97 11.93 -1.14
C ILE A 152 -2.87 12.18 -2.17
N LYS A 153 -1.66 11.73 -1.88
CA LYS A 153 -0.55 11.72 -2.83
C LYS A 153 -0.45 10.33 -3.48
N PHE A 154 -0.79 10.25 -4.74
CA PHE A 154 -0.56 9.05 -5.54
C PHE A 154 0.92 8.98 -5.95
N SER A 155 1.69 8.12 -5.32
CA SER A 155 3.05 7.81 -5.75
C SER A 155 3.02 6.61 -6.69
N ALA A 156 3.42 6.79 -7.93
CA ALA A 156 3.50 5.70 -8.91
C ALA A 156 4.37 4.53 -8.40
N THR A 157 5.47 4.85 -7.73
CA THR A 157 6.36 3.84 -7.14
C THR A 157 5.65 2.99 -6.08
N THR A 158 4.89 3.63 -5.20
CA THR A 158 4.14 2.92 -4.14
C THR A 158 3.05 2.02 -4.73
N LEU A 159 2.32 2.51 -5.74
CA LEU A 159 1.31 1.73 -6.45
C LEU A 159 1.91 0.50 -7.14
N LEU A 160 3.06 0.65 -7.81
CA LEU A 160 3.75 -0.47 -8.44
C LEU A 160 4.23 -1.50 -7.40
N ILE A 161 4.80 -1.06 -6.29
CA ILE A 161 5.24 -1.95 -5.20
C ILE A 161 4.05 -2.76 -4.68
N TYR A 162 2.93 -2.11 -4.38
CA TYR A 162 1.73 -2.82 -3.91
C TYR A 162 1.17 -3.79 -4.97
N GLY A 163 1.22 -3.42 -6.25
CA GLY A 163 0.84 -4.32 -7.34
C GLY A 163 1.71 -5.58 -7.39
N VAL A 164 3.03 -5.43 -7.28
CA VAL A 164 3.97 -6.57 -7.24
C VAL A 164 3.74 -7.43 -6.00
N VAL A 165 3.55 -6.81 -4.83
CA VAL A 165 3.25 -7.53 -3.59
C VAL A 165 1.95 -8.32 -3.72
N LEU A 166 0.91 -7.75 -4.33
CA LEU A 166 -0.38 -8.42 -4.54
C LEU A 166 -0.23 -9.65 -5.43
N ILE A 167 0.54 -9.57 -6.52
CA ILE A 167 0.84 -10.71 -7.39
C ILE A 167 1.62 -11.79 -6.60
N ALA A 168 2.64 -11.41 -5.84
CA ALA A 168 3.43 -12.34 -5.04
C ALA A 168 2.56 -13.07 -3.99
N VAL A 169 1.72 -12.33 -3.28
CA VAL A 169 0.77 -12.86 -2.29
C VAL A 169 -0.23 -13.82 -2.94
N SER A 170 -0.72 -13.49 -4.14
CA SER A 170 -1.60 -14.36 -4.92
C SER A 170 -0.94 -15.68 -5.29
N LEU A 171 0.33 -15.65 -5.69
CA LEU A 171 1.10 -16.86 -5.97
C LEU A 171 1.31 -17.72 -4.72
N ILE A 172 1.60 -17.10 -3.57
CA ILE A 172 1.71 -17.81 -2.29
C ILE A 172 0.37 -18.48 -1.92
N GLY A 173 -0.75 -17.76 -2.07
CA GLY A 173 -2.08 -18.31 -1.84
C GLY A 173 -2.37 -19.52 -2.74
N SER A 174 -1.88 -19.53 -3.98
CA SER A 174 -2.06 -20.67 -4.91
C SER A 174 -1.31 -21.93 -4.53
N LEU A 175 -0.29 -21.85 -3.66
CA LEU A 175 0.46 -23.03 -3.21
C LEU A 175 -0.42 -24.08 -2.52
N PHE A 176 -1.46 -23.64 -1.80
CA PHE A 176 -2.43 -24.55 -1.19
C PHE A 176 -3.16 -25.42 -2.24
N SER A 177 -3.48 -24.83 -3.40
CA SER A 177 -4.08 -25.58 -4.52
C SER A 177 -3.15 -26.63 -5.10
N ILE A 178 -1.85 -26.33 -5.20
CA ILE A 178 -0.83 -27.26 -5.70
C ILE A 178 -0.69 -28.49 -4.81
N LEU A 179 -0.78 -28.33 -3.50
CA LEU A 179 -0.72 -29.44 -2.55
C LEU A 179 -1.86 -30.43 -2.78
N THR A 180 -3.02 -29.94 -3.20
CA THR A 180 -4.18 -30.78 -3.55
C THR A 180 -3.93 -31.60 -4.81
N ILE A 181 -3.31 -31.01 -5.85
CA ILE A 181 -2.98 -31.73 -7.09
C ILE A 181 -2.06 -32.93 -6.82
N ARG A 182 -1.14 -32.84 -5.89
CA ARG A 182 -0.24 -33.94 -5.52
C ARG A 182 -0.98 -35.14 -4.95
N LYS A 183 -2.10 -34.92 -4.28
CA LYS A 183 -2.93 -35.97 -3.64
C LYS A 183 -3.92 -36.63 -4.59
N VAL A 184 -4.06 -36.15 -5.83
CA VAL A 184 -4.96 -36.76 -6.83
C VAL A 184 -4.42 -38.11 -7.25
N ASP A 185 -5.20 -39.15 -6.99
CA ASP A 185 -4.91 -40.53 -7.40
C ASP A 185 -5.45 -40.78 -8.82
N PRO A 186 -4.59 -41.15 -9.81
CA PRO A 186 -5.02 -41.40 -11.17
C PRO A 186 -6.04 -42.56 -11.27
N LEU A 187 -5.94 -43.57 -10.41
CA LEU A 187 -6.82 -44.73 -10.44
C LEU A 187 -8.27 -44.39 -10.08
N LYS A 188 -8.47 -43.43 -9.15
CA LYS A 188 -9.81 -42.98 -8.76
C LYS A 188 -10.46 -42.00 -9.76
N ALA A 189 -9.69 -41.50 -10.71
CA ALA A 189 -10.20 -40.57 -11.71
C ALA A 189 -10.70 -41.27 -12.99
N ILE A 190 -10.38 -42.54 -13.17
CA ILE A 190 -10.72 -43.33 -14.38
C ILE A 190 -11.81 -44.40 -14.08
N GLY A 191 -12.02 -44.73 -12.82
CA GLY A 191 -13.06 -45.67 -12.34
C GLY A 191 -14.15 -44.88 -11.64
#